data_e95eb8426648c27ab4d37b8e8ccbd3c8
#
_entry.id   e95eb8426648c27ab4d37b8e8ccbd3c8
#
_cell.length_a   1.000
_cell.length_b   1.000
_cell.length_c   1.000
_cell.angle_alpha   90.00
_cell.angle_beta   90.00
_cell.angle_gamma   90.00
#
_symmetry.space_group_name_H-M   'P 1'
#
loop_
_entity.id
_entity.type
_entity.pdbx_description
1 polymer ?
#
loop_
_entity_poly.entity_id
_entity_poly.type
_entity_poly.pdbx_seq_one_letter_code
_entity_poly.pdbx_strand_id
1 'polypeptide(L)'
;MEQGGGRHGLAAPFLLPAVILRLRLRDRIRAPKWPCMNDLASTPQSQPASNQSVAERPARQRKPDWIRVRAPVSEGYHETRRLMRELNLNTVCEEAACPNIGECWTKKHATVMILGDVCTRACAFCNVKTGMPKAVDPFEPENTAIAAAKMGLEHIVITSVDRDDLPDGGAMQFVKVIEALRRTTPQTTIEILTPDFRGKMRRAVEMICEAGPDVYNHNLETVPRLYPTIRPGARYYASLRLLEEVKAHNPLIFTKSGIMLGLGEQRLEVHQVMDDMRSAEVDFITMGQYLQPTPKHAKVEEFVTPKAFAAYGAIARAKGFLQVAASPLTRSSYHAGDDFAAMRTAREAKLARERARA
;
A
#
# COMPACT_ATOMS: atom_id res chain seq x y z
N MET A 1 -19.91 -7.70 72.63
CA MET A 1 -21.20 -6.95 72.62
C MET A 1 -21.50 -6.75 71.16
N GLU A 2 -22.32 -7.60 70.72
CA GLU A 2 -23.65 -7.49 70.08
C GLU A 2 -23.54 -7.10 68.60
N GLN A 3 -23.79 -8.01 67.70
CA GLN A 3 -25.02 -8.74 67.30
C GLN A 3 -25.93 -7.92 66.39
N GLY A 4 -26.27 -8.54 65.26
CA GLY A 4 -27.46 -8.29 64.45
C GLY A 4 -27.08 -8.20 62.94
N GLY A 5 -27.34 -9.15 62.07
CA GLY A 5 -28.43 -10.12 61.96
C GLY A 5 -29.48 -9.63 60.98
N GLY A 6 -29.55 -10.21 59.79
CA GLY A 6 -30.68 -9.95 58.89
C GLY A 6 -30.41 -10.44 57.45
N ARG A 7 -30.77 -11.44 57.17
CA ARG A 7 -31.42 -12.51 56.36
C ARG A 7 -32.23 -12.03 55.15
N HIS A 8 -32.00 -12.70 54.01
CA HIS A 8 -32.90 -13.27 52.99
C HIS A 8 -33.51 -12.35 51.92
N GLY A 9 -33.30 -12.83 50.69
CA GLY A 9 -34.07 -12.45 49.53
C GLY A 9 -33.57 -13.13 48.26
N LEU A 10 -33.82 -14.46 48.19
CA LEU A 10 -33.76 -15.22 46.94
C LEU A 10 -34.93 -14.82 46.04
N ALA A 11 -34.70 -14.43 44.79
CA ALA A 11 -35.72 -14.37 43.77
C ALA A 11 -35.23 -15.14 42.54
N ALA A 12 -36.03 -16.11 42.17
CA ALA A 12 -35.85 -17.09 41.14
C ALA A 12 -36.04 -16.53 39.71
N PRO A 13 -35.65 -17.28 38.66
CA PRO A 13 -35.60 -16.81 37.30
C PRO A 13 -36.96 -16.87 36.59
N PHE A 14 -37.27 -15.85 35.82
CA PHE A 14 -38.43 -15.85 34.91
C PHE A 14 -38.09 -16.63 33.64
N LEU A 15 -38.75 -17.77 33.49
CA LEU A 15 -38.90 -18.57 32.29
C LEU A 15 -40.01 -17.91 31.41
N LEU A 16 -39.69 -17.53 30.18
CA LEU A 16 -40.70 -17.25 29.16
C LEU A 16 -40.71 -18.39 28.13
N PRO A 17 -41.91 -18.81 27.67
CA PRO A 17 -42.07 -20.03 26.88
C PRO A 17 -41.75 -19.83 25.40
N ALA A 18 -41.12 -20.84 24.83
CA ALA A 18 -40.87 -20.98 23.40
C ALA A 18 -42.20 -21.22 22.67
N VAL A 19 -42.57 -20.29 21.77
CA VAL A 19 -43.64 -20.51 20.79
C VAL A 19 -43.05 -21.12 19.55
N ILE A 20 -43.30 -22.44 19.40
CA ILE A 20 -42.98 -23.19 18.18
C ILE A 20 -44.07 -22.91 17.14
N LEU A 21 -43.77 -22.09 16.15
CA LEU A 21 -44.63 -21.91 14.98
C LEU A 21 -44.15 -22.86 13.88
N ARG A 22 -44.84 -24.04 13.79
CA ARG A 22 -44.70 -24.96 12.68
C ARG A 22 -45.53 -24.42 11.48
N LEU A 23 -44.86 -23.83 10.49
CA LEU A 23 -45.45 -23.63 9.18
C LEU A 23 -45.10 -24.79 8.26
N ARG A 24 -46.13 -25.59 7.98
CA ARG A 24 -46.14 -26.56 6.86
C ARG A 24 -46.37 -25.81 5.58
N LEU A 25 -45.39 -25.73 4.68
CA LEU A 25 -45.61 -25.42 3.27
C LEU A 25 -45.23 -26.66 2.45
N ARG A 26 -46.23 -27.40 2.08
CA ARG A 26 -46.21 -28.31 0.91
C ARG A 26 -46.81 -27.51 -0.22
N ASP A 27 -46.02 -27.02 -1.13
CA ASP A 27 -46.44 -26.68 -2.48
C ASP A 27 -45.42 -27.24 -3.47
N ARG A 28 -45.96 -28.16 -4.26
CA ARG A 28 -45.26 -28.85 -5.35
C ARG A 28 -45.04 -27.86 -6.48
N ILE A 29 -43.82 -27.41 -6.70
CA ILE A 29 -43.46 -26.74 -7.95
C ILE A 29 -43.24 -27.84 -9.00
N ARG A 30 -44.16 -27.88 -9.99
CA ARG A 30 -44.03 -28.72 -11.17
C ARG A 30 -42.88 -28.21 -12.03
N ALA A 31 -41.95 -29.10 -12.36
CA ALA A 31 -40.93 -28.86 -13.34
C ALA A 31 -41.52 -28.69 -14.75
N PRO A 32 -41.04 -27.77 -15.57
CA PRO A 32 -41.46 -27.65 -16.96
C PRO A 32 -40.97 -28.84 -17.78
N LYS A 33 -41.92 -29.46 -18.53
CA LYS A 33 -41.61 -30.52 -19.50
C LYS A 33 -40.91 -29.91 -20.71
N TRP A 34 -39.72 -30.38 -21.03
CA TRP A 34 -39.04 -30.12 -22.30
C TRP A 34 -39.71 -30.99 -23.40
N PRO A 35 -39.98 -30.44 -24.62
CA PRO A 35 -40.46 -31.24 -25.75
C PRO A 35 -39.32 -32.09 -26.32
N CYS A 36 -39.66 -33.35 -26.63
CA CYS A 36 -38.78 -34.30 -27.32
C CYS A 36 -38.43 -33.81 -28.72
N MET A 37 -37.16 -33.89 -29.04
CA MET A 37 -36.62 -33.77 -30.39
C MET A 37 -37.10 -34.96 -31.23
N ASN A 38 -37.85 -34.67 -32.28
CA ASN A 38 -37.85 -35.44 -33.53
C ASN A 38 -38.59 -34.60 -34.59
N ASP A 39 -37.80 -33.89 -35.38
CA ASP A 39 -38.14 -33.61 -36.79
C ASP A 39 -36.82 -33.24 -37.50
N LEU A 40 -36.35 -34.20 -38.26
CA LEU A 40 -35.31 -34.06 -39.27
C LEU A 40 -35.91 -33.37 -40.50
N ALA A 41 -35.22 -32.39 -41.00
CA ALA A 41 -34.98 -32.05 -42.38
C ALA A 41 -35.20 -30.56 -42.68
N SER A 42 -34.10 -29.85 -42.75
CA SER A 42 -33.76 -29.01 -43.92
C SER A 42 -32.52 -28.16 -43.55
N THR A 43 -31.45 -28.46 -44.23
CA THR A 43 -30.14 -27.76 -44.15
C THR A 43 -30.29 -26.39 -44.82
N PRO A 44 -30.06 -25.29 -44.15
CA PRO A 44 -29.79 -24.03 -44.82
C PRO A 44 -28.31 -23.95 -45.18
N GLN A 45 -28.02 -23.62 -46.40
CA GLN A 45 -26.71 -23.37 -46.98
C GLN A 45 -25.96 -22.33 -46.15
N SER A 46 -24.72 -22.68 -45.74
CA SER A 46 -23.79 -21.81 -45.08
C SER A 46 -23.41 -20.60 -45.96
N GLN A 47 -23.87 -19.42 -45.61
CA GLN A 47 -23.29 -18.18 -46.11
C GLN A 47 -21.92 -18.00 -45.47
N PRO A 48 -20.88 -17.52 -46.20
CA PRO A 48 -19.58 -17.29 -45.62
C PRO A 48 -19.69 -16.15 -44.57
N ALA A 49 -19.20 -16.45 -43.35
CA ALA A 49 -19.14 -15.49 -42.28
C ALA A 49 -18.38 -14.25 -42.77
N SER A 50 -19.08 -13.11 -42.80
CA SER A 50 -18.47 -11.81 -43.01
C SER A 50 -17.36 -11.60 -41.98
N ASN A 51 -16.16 -11.29 -42.47
CA ASN A 51 -15.01 -10.87 -41.70
C ASN A 51 -15.43 -9.76 -40.70
N GLN A 52 -15.75 -10.15 -39.47
CA GLN A 52 -15.83 -9.16 -38.37
C GLN A 52 -14.41 -8.64 -38.21
N SER A 53 -14.24 -7.36 -38.56
CA SER A 53 -13.03 -6.60 -38.35
C SER A 53 -12.53 -6.86 -36.90
N VAL A 54 -11.35 -7.50 -36.79
CA VAL A 54 -10.63 -7.59 -35.52
C VAL A 54 -10.45 -6.14 -35.05
N ALA A 55 -11.19 -5.73 -34.02
CA ALA A 55 -11.05 -4.43 -33.44
C ALA A 55 -9.56 -4.23 -33.12
N GLU A 56 -8.89 -3.34 -33.83
CA GLU A 56 -7.49 -3.00 -33.61
C GLU A 56 -7.34 -2.66 -32.13
N ARG A 57 -6.56 -3.47 -31.42
CA ARG A 57 -6.17 -3.13 -30.04
C ARG A 57 -5.46 -1.78 -30.10
N PRO A 58 -5.90 -0.77 -29.33
CA PRO A 58 -5.26 0.53 -29.37
C PRO A 58 -3.76 0.34 -29.11
N ALA A 59 -2.94 0.86 -30.04
CA ALA A 59 -1.50 0.72 -29.99
C ALA A 59 -0.99 1.22 -28.63
N ARG A 60 -0.28 0.36 -27.91
CA ARG A 60 0.28 0.71 -26.59
C ARG A 60 1.26 1.87 -26.81
N GLN A 61 1.07 2.98 -26.10
CA GLN A 61 1.95 4.13 -26.18
C GLN A 61 3.39 3.71 -25.92
N ARG A 62 4.31 3.96 -26.86
CA ARG A 62 5.72 3.57 -26.73
C ARG A 62 6.35 4.40 -25.62
N LYS A 63 7.05 3.71 -24.70
CA LYS A 63 7.79 4.40 -23.62
C LYS A 63 8.88 5.30 -24.25
N PRO A 64 9.00 6.56 -23.80
CA PRO A 64 10.05 7.45 -24.27
C PRO A 64 11.44 7.00 -23.80
N ASP A 65 12.48 7.52 -24.47
CA ASP A 65 13.86 7.10 -24.24
C ASP A 65 14.41 7.35 -22.84
N TRP A 66 13.84 8.30 -22.10
CA TRP A 66 14.24 8.56 -20.70
C TRP A 66 13.66 7.58 -19.69
N ILE A 67 12.77 6.64 -20.09
CA ILE A 67 12.28 5.55 -19.25
C ILE A 67 13.03 4.29 -19.62
N ARG A 68 14.28 4.20 -19.21
CA ARG A 68 15.14 3.01 -19.40
C ARG A 68 15.50 2.43 -18.05
N VAL A 69 15.38 1.13 -17.92
CA VAL A 69 15.69 0.36 -16.71
C VAL A 69 16.69 -0.73 -17.01
N ARG A 70 17.46 -1.12 -15.99
CA ARG A 70 18.41 -2.22 -16.10
C ARG A 70 17.69 -3.56 -16.01
N ALA A 71 18.09 -4.53 -16.85
CA ALA A 71 17.59 -5.89 -16.76
C ALA A 71 18.03 -6.55 -15.43
N PRO A 72 17.19 -7.41 -14.81
CA PRO A 72 17.47 -8.06 -13.54
C PRO A 72 18.33 -9.33 -13.74
N VAL A 73 19.57 -9.17 -14.15
CA VAL A 73 20.50 -10.29 -14.54
C VAL A 73 21.78 -10.33 -13.71
N SER A 74 21.96 -9.45 -12.72
CA SER A 74 23.18 -9.43 -11.90
C SER A 74 23.18 -10.50 -10.82
N GLU A 75 24.38 -10.88 -10.35
CA GLU A 75 24.54 -11.80 -9.22
C GLU A 75 23.84 -11.29 -7.96
N GLY A 76 24.02 -10.03 -7.59
CA GLY A 76 23.34 -9.42 -6.43
C GLY A 76 21.82 -9.44 -6.52
N TYR A 77 21.25 -9.35 -7.74
CA TYR A 77 19.82 -9.56 -7.93
C TYR A 77 19.42 -10.99 -7.59
N HIS A 78 20.17 -11.98 -8.07
CA HIS A 78 19.86 -13.39 -7.82
C HIS A 78 20.06 -13.79 -6.35
N GLU A 79 21.07 -13.25 -5.69
CA GLU A 79 21.30 -13.43 -4.25
C GLU A 79 20.12 -12.88 -3.42
N THR A 80 19.73 -11.62 -3.66
CA THR A 80 18.60 -10.99 -2.98
C THR A 80 17.31 -11.79 -3.19
N ARG A 81 17.04 -12.22 -4.44
CA ARG A 81 15.86 -13.02 -4.76
C ARG A 81 15.86 -14.37 -4.02
N ARG A 82 17.01 -15.03 -3.94
CA ARG A 82 17.14 -16.32 -3.24
C ARG A 82 16.85 -16.12 -1.74
N LEU A 83 17.45 -15.11 -1.12
CA LEU A 83 17.24 -14.80 0.28
C LEU A 83 15.76 -14.53 0.63
N MET A 84 15.07 -13.71 -0.20
CA MET A 84 13.63 -13.45 0.02
C MET A 84 12.79 -14.73 -0.04
N ARG A 85 13.11 -15.66 -0.96
CA ARG A 85 12.40 -16.93 -1.08
C ARG A 85 12.72 -17.91 0.03
N GLU A 86 13.98 -18.01 0.46
CA GLU A 86 14.41 -18.85 1.59
C GLU A 86 13.71 -18.46 2.89
N LEU A 87 13.46 -17.16 3.08
CA LEU A 87 12.78 -16.61 4.25
C LEU A 87 11.27 -16.43 4.07
N ASN A 88 10.69 -16.93 2.97
CA ASN A 88 9.26 -16.81 2.63
C ASN A 88 8.73 -15.36 2.72
N LEU A 89 9.53 -14.39 2.26
CA LEU A 89 9.18 -12.97 2.27
C LEU A 89 8.63 -12.52 0.92
N ASN A 90 7.58 -11.70 0.96
CA ASN A 90 7.06 -11.01 -0.21
C ASN A 90 7.76 -9.66 -0.37
N THR A 91 7.88 -9.18 -1.61
CA THR A 91 8.44 -7.87 -1.92
C THR A 91 7.52 -7.09 -2.85
N VAL A 92 7.32 -5.80 -2.56
CA VAL A 92 6.59 -4.93 -3.50
C VAL A 92 7.33 -4.82 -4.85
N CYS A 93 8.63 -5.07 -4.86
CA CYS A 93 9.44 -5.04 -6.08
C CYS A 93 9.00 -6.10 -7.10
N GLU A 94 8.65 -7.31 -6.64
CA GLU A 94 8.12 -8.39 -7.49
C GLU A 94 6.61 -8.19 -7.74
N GLU A 95 5.81 -8.01 -6.70
CA GLU A 95 4.35 -7.97 -6.81
C GLU A 95 3.85 -6.76 -7.61
N ALA A 96 4.47 -5.59 -7.46
CA ALA A 96 4.14 -4.41 -8.24
C ALA A 96 4.82 -4.34 -9.61
N ALA A 97 5.59 -5.37 -10.01
CA ALA A 97 6.39 -5.39 -11.24
C ALA A 97 7.27 -4.12 -11.37
N CYS A 98 8.01 -3.80 -10.30
CA CYS A 98 8.79 -2.56 -10.21
C CYS A 98 9.86 -2.49 -11.30
N PRO A 99 9.93 -1.40 -12.09
CA PRO A 99 10.92 -1.27 -13.14
C PRO A 99 12.36 -1.20 -12.63
N ASN A 100 12.56 -0.81 -11.37
CA ASN A 100 13.89 -0.61 -10.78
C ASN A 100 14.45 -1.87 -10.10
N ILE A 101 13.72 -2.99 -10.10
CA ILE A 101 14.09 -4.20 -9.35
C ILE A 101 15.52 -4.67 -9.66
N GLY A 102 15.94 -4.63 -10.93
CA GLY A 102 17.28 -5.05 -11.35
C GLY A 102 18.39 -4.20 -10.72
N GLU A 103 18.20 -2.89 -10.61
CA GLU A 103 19.16 -1.98 -9.99
C GLU A 103 19.14 -2.08 -8.46
N CYS A 104 17.95 -1.98 -7.86
CA CYS A 104 17.79 -2.00 -6.41
C CYS A 104 18.34 -3.30 -5.79
N TRP A 105 18.00 -4.45 -6.37
CA TRP A 105 18.43 -5.73 -5.82
C TRP A 105 19.92 -6.01 -6.07
N THR A 106 20.50 -5.45 -7.12
CA THR A 106 21.97 -5.46 -7.31
C THR A 106 22.69 -4.76 -6.15
N LYS A 107 22.08 -3.69 -5.63
CA LYS A 107 22.56 -2.92 -4.48
C LYS A 107 22.07 -3.48 -3.13
N LYS A 108 21.43 -4.64 -3.12
CA LYS A 108 20.80 -5.28 -1.94
C LYS A 108 19.69 -4.45 -1.30
N HIS A 109 19.08 -3.53 -2.03
CA HIS A 109 17.93 -2.76 -1.58
C HIS A 109 16.63 -3.45 -1.97
N ALA A 110 15.85 -3.92 -0.99
CA ALA A 110 14.54 -4.50 -1.21
C ALA A 110 13.51 -3.83 -0.31
N THR A 111 12.27 -3.72 -0.81
CA THR A 111 11.14 -3.28 0.01
C THR A 111 10.34 -4.52 0.37
N VAL A 112 10.36 -4.88 1.64
CA VAL A 112 9.63 -6.04 2.15
C VAL A 112 8.15 -5.69 2.26
N MET A 113 7.30 -6.57 1.73
CA MET A 113 5.84 -6.43 1.78
C MET A 113 5.28 -7.47 2.75
N ILE A 114 4.85 -7.01 3.92
CA ILE A 114 4.29 -7.85 4.98
C ILE A 114 2.78 -8.07 4.80
N LEU A 115 2.21 -8.98 5.59
CA LEU A 115 0.79 -9.35 5.59
C LEU A 115 0.35 -10.15 4.35
N GLY A 116 1.32 -10.75 3.63
CA GLY A 116 1.08 -11.60 2.47
C GLY A 116 1.10 -10.85 1.13
N ASP A 117 0.58 -11.52 0.08
CA ASP A 117 0.63 -11.09 -1.33
C ASP A 117 -0.75 -10.75 -1.92
N VAL A 118 -1.82 -10.77 -1.11
CA VAL A 118 -3.20 -10.50 -1.54
C VAL A 118 -3.77 -9.32 -0.77
N CYS A 119 -4.22 -8.31 -1.51
CA CYS A 119 -4.77 -7.06 -0.97
C CYS A 119 -6.31 -7.13 -0.95
N THR A 120 -6.94 -6.56 0.08
CA THR A 120 -8.41 -6.44 0.16
C THR A 120 -8.97 -5.31 -0.73
N ARG A 121 -8.10 -4.49 -1.36
CA ARG A 121 -8.50 -3.36 -2.22
C ARG A 121 -7.96 -3.46 -3.62
N ALA A 122 -8.69 -2.85 -4.58
CA ALA A 122 -8.39 -2.86 -6.01
C ALA A 122 -8.09 -1.44 -6.52
N CYS A 123 -6.89 -0.95 -6.25
CA CYS A 123 -6.44 0.34 -6.80
C CYS A 123 -6.11 0.18 -8.29
N ALA A 124 -6.60 1.09 -9.15
CA ALA A 124 -6.49 0.96 -10.60
C ALA A 124 -5.03 1.05 -11.13
N PHE A 125 -4.08 1.48 -10.32
CA PHE A 125 -2.67 1.56 -10.66
C PHE A 125 -1.84 0.36 -10.18
N CYS A 126 -2.36 -0.44 -9.22
CA CYS A 126 -1.58 -1.40 -8.44
C CYS A 126 -1.65 -2.80 -9.04
N ASN A 127 -0.50 -3.46 -9.22
CA ASN A 127 -0.41 -4.81 -9.78
C ASN A 127 -0.49 -5.93 -8.73
N VAL A 128 -0.60 -5.59 -7.44
CA VAL A 128 -0.79 -6.57 -6.36
C VAL A 128 -2.12 -7.29 -6.52
N LYS A 129 -2.14 -8.58 -6.26
CA LYS A 129 -3.35 -9.42 -6.37
C LYS A 129 -4.44 -8.92 -5.41
N THR A 130 -5.67 -8.87 -5.88
CA THR A 130 -6.83 -8.50 -5.07
C THR A 130 -7.65 -9.74 -4.73
N GLY A 131 -8.12 -9.84 -3.49
CA GLY A 131 -8.95 -10.97 -3.03
C GLY A 131 -9.03 -11.09 -1.52
N MET A 132 -9.35 -12.29 -1.05
CA MET A 132 -9.32 -12.65 0.36
C MET A 132 -7.91 -13.10 0.76
N PRO A 133 -7.23 -12.36 1.65
CA PRO A 133 -5.88 -12.73 2.09
C PRO A 133 -5.90 -13.98 2.97
N LYS A 134 -4.77 -14.66 3.04
CA LYS A 134 -4.54 -15.77 3.97
C LYS A 134 -4.34 -15.28 5.41
N ALA A 135 -4.27 -16.21 6.36
CA ALA A 135 -3.85 -15.91 7.72
C ALA A 135 -2.47 -15.23 7.74
N VAL A 136 -2.27 -14.35 8.72
CA VAL A 136 -0.99 -13.66 8.92
C VAL A 136 0.09 -14.67 9.31
N ASP A 137 1.25 -14.62 8.67
CA ASP A 137 2.38 -15.46 9.00
C ASP A 137 3.03 -14.95 10.32
N PRO A 138 3.03 -15.77 11.40
CA PRO A 138 3.63 -15.37 12.67
C PRO A 138 5.15 -15.25 12.63
N PHE A 139 5.82 -15.86 11.65
CA PHE A 139 7.28 -15.83 11.48
C PHE A 139 7.78 -14.66 10.60
N GLU A 140 6.89 -13.99 9.89
CA GLU A 140 7.22 -12.88 8.99
C GLU A 140 8.05 -11.77 9.67
N PRO A 141 7.78 -11.35 10.94
CA PRO A 141 8.60 -10.36 11.63
C PRO A 141 10.05 -10.79 11.81
N GLU A 142 10.28 -12.00 12.32
CA GLU A 142 11.63 -12.52 12.55
C GLU A 142 12.36 -12.77 11.22
N ASN A 143 11.68 -13.32 10.21
CA ASN A 143 12.24 -13.53 8.89
C ASN A 143 12.67 -12.21 8.23
N THR A 144 11.88 -11.15 8.42
CA THR A 144 12.21 -9.78 7.93
C THR A 144 13.48 -9.25 8.62
N ALA A 145 13.60 -9.41 9.93
CA ALA A 145 14.77 -9.00 10.68
C ALA A 145 16.02 -9.80 10.28
N ILE A 146 15.89 -11.11 10.07
CA ILE A 146 16.98 -11.96 9.55
C ILE A 146 17.42 -11.52 8.16
N ALA A 147 16.47 -11.18 7.26
CA ALA A 147 16.80 -10.69 5.93
C ALA A 147 17.58 -9.37 6.01
N ALA A 148 17.14 -8.41 6.82
CA ALA A 148 17.82 -7.14 7.04
C ALA A 148 19.26 -7.32 7.54
N ALA A 149 19.46 -8.20 8.51
CA ALA A 149 20.76 -8.53 9.06
C ALA A 149 21.70 -9.18 8.03
N LYS A 150 21.21 -10.20 7.30
CA LYS A 150 22.01 -10.90 6.25
C LYS A 150 22.38 -9.97 5.10
N MET A 151 21.53 -9.01 4.76
CA MET A 151 21.82 -8.02 3.72
C MET A 151 22.71 -6.87 4.22
N GLY A 152 22.85 -6.70 5.53
CA GLY A 152 23.60 -5.59 6.13
C GLY A 152 22.96 -4.23 5.84
N LEU A 153 21.63 -4.14 5.96
CA LEU A 153 20.89 -2.93 5.56
C LEU A 153 21.10 -1.79 6.56
N GLU A 154 21.53 -0.65 6.07
CA GLU A 154 21.51 0.62 6.82
C GLU A 154 20.12 1.27 6.83
N HIS A 155 19.30 0.98 5.83
CA HIS A 155 17.94 1.46 5.70
C HIS A 155 17.03 0.34 5.13
N ILE A 156 15.90 0.10 5.78
CA ILE A 156 14.89 -0.85 5.32
C ILE A 156 13.55 -0.18 5.13
N VAL A 157 12.85 -0.54 4.07
CA VAL A 157 11.46 -0.12 3.83
C VAL A 157 10.53 -1.31 4.00
N ILE A 158 9.57 -1.18 4.91
CA ILE A 158 8.52 -2.15 5.16
C ILE A 158 7.21 -1.59 4.66
N THR A 159 6.54 -2.32 3.80
CA THR A 159 5.19 -1.98 3.34
C THR A 159 4.25 -3.16 3.53
N SER A 160 2.98 -3.00 3.22
CA SER A 160 1.99 -4.08 3.31
C SER A 160 0.95 -4.00 2.22
N VAL A 161 0.20 -5.08 2.07
CA VAL A 161 -1.12 -5.06 1.45
C VAL A 161 -2.16 -4.43 2.39
N ASP A 162 -3.28 -3.93 1.85
CA ASP A 162 -4.42 -3.57 2.71
C ASP A 162 -5.08 -4.83 3.30
N ARG A 163 -5.34 -4.81 4.59
CA ARG A 163 -5.96 -5.88 5.39
C ARG A 163 -7.20 -5.35 6.11
N ASP A 164 -8.19 -4.87 5.33
CA ASP A 164 -9.46 -4.40 5.89
C ASP A 164 -10.23 -5.49 6.66
N ASP A 165 -9.88 -6.75 6.41
CA ASP A 165 -10.39 -7.96 7.09
C ASP A 165 -9.89 -8.11 8.54
N LEU A 166 -8.72 -7.56 8.89
CA LEU A 166 -8.16 -7.65 10.24
C LEU A 166 -8.76 -6.57 11.17
N PRO A 167 -8.94 -6.88 12.48
CA PRO A 167 -9.51 -5.93 13.44
C PRO A 167 -8.74 -4.62 13.59
N ASP A 168 -7.41 -4.67 13.44
CA ASP A 168 -6.48 -3.54 13.52
C ASP A 168 -5.97 -3.05 12.15
N GLY A 169 -6.46 -3.64 11.05
CA GLY A 169 -5.97 -3.35 9.70
C GLY A 169 -4.53 -3.83 9.44
N GLY A 170 -3.98 -4.67 10.31
CA GLY A 170 -2.61 -5.19 10.24
C GLY A 170 -1.56 -4.35 10.98
N ALA A 171 -1.97 -3.37 11.79
CA ALA A 171 -1.06 -2.50 12.54
C ALA A 171 -0.13 -3.26 13.47
N MET A 172 -0.63 -4.29 14.17
CA MET A 172 0.17 -5.12 15.09
C MET A 172 1.32 -5.84 14.37
N GLN A 173 1.14 -6.20 13.10
CA GLN A 173 2.23 -6.83 12.34
C GLN A 173 3.36 -5.85 12.05
N PHE A 174 3.05 -4.58 11.75
CA PHE A 174 4.07 -3.52 11.65
C PHE A 174 4.83 -3.36 12.98
N VAL A 175 4.12 -3.32 14.10
CA VAL A 175 4.73 -3.23 15.44
C VAL A 175 5.73 -4.37 15.65
N LYS A 176 5.31 -5.62 15.45
CA LYS A 176 6.17 -6.80 15.61
C LYS A 176 7.41 -6.76 14.70
N VAL A 177 7.25 -6.30 13.45
CA VAL A 177 8.38 -6.20 12.51
C VAL A 177 9.36 -5.12 12.98
N ILE A 178 8.88 -3.95 13.43
CA ILE A 178 9.72 -2.87 13.97
C ILE A 178 10.48 -3.38 15.21
N GLU A 179 9.81 -4.04 16.13
CA GLU A 179 10.44 -4.61 17.33
C GLU A 179 11.49 -5.66 16.99
N ALA A 180 11.21 -6.59 16.04
CA ALA A 180 12.18 -7.58 15.59
C ALA A 180 13.43 -6.93 14.96
N LEU A 181 13.25 -5.92 14.11
CA LEU A 181 14.33 -5.15 13.51
C LEU A 181 15.15 -4.42 14.58
N ARG A 182 14.52 -3.76 15.56
CA ARG A 182 15.22 -3.07 16.65
C ARG A 182 16.07 -4.02 17.50
N ARG A 183 15.60 -5.25 17.72
CA ARG A 183 16.39 -6.28 18.42
C ARG A 183 17.57 -6.79 17.60
N THR A 184 17.39 -7.01 16.29
CA THR A 184 18.37 -7.69 15.44
C THR A 184 19.35 -6.74 14.78
N THR A 185 18.85 -5.57 14.33
CA THR A 185 19.63 -4.54 13.61
C THR A 185 19.34 -3.14 14.17
N PRO A 186 19.73 -2.82 15.41
CA PRO A 186 19.33 -1.59 16.11
C PRO A 186 19.76 -0.30 15.42
N GLN A 187 20.79 -0.36 14.55
CA GLN A 187 21.31 0.81 13.81
C GLN A 187 20.60 1.04 12.48
N THR A 188 19.79 0.06 12.01
CA THR A 188 19.07 0.18 10.74
C THR A 188 17.98 1.22 10.85
N THR A 189 17.94 2.17 9.92
CA THR A 189 16.81 3.09 9.77
C THR A 189 15.59 2.35 9.25
N ILE A 190 14.47 2.46 9.96
CA ILE A 190 13.22 1.78 9.62
C ILE A 190 12.24 2.78 9.03
N GLU A 191 11.99 2.66 7.73
CA GLU A 191 10.89 3.33 7.03
C GLU A 191 9.72 2.36 6.90
N ILE A 192 8.52 2.79 7.26
CA ILE A 192 7.29 2.04 6.99
C ILE A 192 6.44 2.77 5.97
N LEU A 193 5.81 2.04 5.05
CA LEU A 193 4.81 2.54 4.12
C LEU A 193 3.49 1.83 4.40
N THR A 194 2.58 2.54 5.08
CA THR A 194 1.34 1.95 5.60
C THR A 194 0.13 2.17 4.69
N PRO A 195 -0.91 1.30 4.79
CA PRO A 195 -2.24 1.63 4.30
C PRO A 195 -2.89 2.74 5.14
N ASP A 196 -4.13 3.17 4.77
CA ASP A 196 -4.87 4.17 5.53
C ASP A 196 -5.62 3.61 6.75
N PHE A 197 -5.52 2.31 7.03
CA PHE A 197 -6.19 1.60 8.13
C PHE A 197 -7.69 1.93 8.24
N ARG A 198 -8.39 1.87 7.15
CA ARG A 198 -9.78 2.29 7.00
C ARG A 198 -10.67 1.97 8.21
N GLY A 199 -11.18 3.01 8.88
CA GLY A 199 -12.01 2.90 10.08
C GLY A 199 -11.26 2.57 11.37
N LYS A 200 -9.94 2.32 11.34
CA LYS A 200 -9.10 1.90 12.47
C LYS A 200 -7.87 2.81 12.63
N MET A 201 -7.77 3.86 11.83
CA MET A 201 -6.56 4.68 11.63
C MET A 201 -5.95 5.19 12.95
N ARG A 202 -6.73 5.82 13.82
CA ARG A 202 -6.21 6.44 15.05
C ARG A 202 -5.48 5.42 15.93
N ARG A 203 -6.10 4.27 16.20
CA ARG A 203 -5.49 3.23 17.02
C ARG A 203 -4.28 2.59 16.35
N ALA A 204 -4.34 2.39 15.03
CA ALA A 204 -3.22 1.84 14.25
C ALA A 204 -2.01 2.78 14.26
N VAL A 205 -2.22 4.09 14.06
CA VAL A 205 -1.16 5.10 14.10
C VAL A 205 -0.53 5.18 15.49
N GLU A 206 -1.35 5.22 16.55
CA GLU A 206 -0.88 5.21 17.94
C GLU A 206 0.07 4.03 18.19
N MET A 207 -0.38 2.80 17.96
CA MET A 207 0.43 1.59 18.17
C MET A 207 1.74 1.59 17.39
N ILE A 208 1.71 2.01 16.13
CA ILE A 208 2.89 2.02 15.27
C ILE A 208 3.86 3.14 15.69
N CYS A 209 3.36 4.32 16.07
CA CYS A 209 4.20 5.41 16.56
C CYS A 209 4.89 5.06 17.87
N GLU A 210 4.23 4.31 18.76
CA GLU A 210 4.83 3.77 20.00
C GLU A 210 5.96 2.78 19.70
N ALA A 211 5.84 1.96 18.65
CA ALA A 211 6.91 1.06 18.21
C ALA A 211 8.14 1.80 17.64
N GLY A 212 8.02 3.08 17.27
CA GLY A 212 9.11 3.98 16.95
C GLY A 212 9.80 3.72 15.60
N PRO A 213 9.09 3.76 14.46
CA PRO A 213 9.74 3.84 13.15
C PRO A 213 10.49 5.18 13.01
N ASP A 214 11.53 5.22 12.20
CA ASP A 214 12.26 6.46 11.92
C ASP A 214 11.51 7.33 10.90
N VAL A 215 10.88 6.69 9.91
CA VAL A 215 10.09 7.35 8.86
C VAL A 215 8.74 6.67 8.72
N TYR A 216 7.68 7.45 8.81
CA TYR A 216 6.30 7.02 8.56
C TYR A 216 5.85 7.53 7.20
N ASN A 217 5.71 6.63 6.24
CA ASN A 217 5.28 6.92 4.89
C ASN A 217 3.83 6.48 4.67
N HIS A 218 3.04 7.34 4.04
CA HIS A 218 1.74 7.02 3.48
C HIS A 218 1.54 7.81 2.19
N ASN A 219 1.47 7.13 1.06
CA ASN A 219 1.35 7.79 -0.23
C ASN A 219 -0.06 8.30 -0.50
N LEU A 220 -0.19 9.53 -1.01
CA LEU A 220 -1.42 10.04 -1.57
C LEU A 220 -1.71 9.46 -2.96
N GLU A 221 -0.70 9.06 -3.69
CA GLU A 221 -0.70 8.42 -5.01
C GLU A 221 -1.13 9.33 -6.16
N THR A 222 -2.16 10.16 -6.00
CA THR A 222 -2.68 11.06 -7.04
C THR A 222 -3.43 12.25 -6.44
N VAL A 223 -3.96 13.14 -7.30
CA VAL A 223 -4.72 14.34 -6.92
C VAL A 223 -6.18 14.00 -6.53
N PRO A 224 -6.86 14.84 -5.72
CA PRO A 224 -8.22 14.56 -5.21
C PRO A 224 -9.24 14.18 -6.29
N ARG A 225 -9.24 14.88 -7.43
CA ARG A 225 -10.17 14.63 -8.54
C ARG A 225 -10.07 13.21 -9.10
N LEU A 226 -8.89 12.61 -9.06
CA LEU A 226 -8.63 11.28 -9.62
C LEU A 226 -8.87 10.14 -8.61
N TYR A 227 -9.07 10.42 -7.32
CA TYR A 227 -9.26 9.38 -6.29
C TYR A 227 -10.38 8.39 -6.63
N PRO A 228 -11.60 8.83 -7.07
CA PRO A 228 -12.69 7.90 -7.36
C PRO A 228 -12.37 6.84 -8.40
N THR A 229 -11.50 7.17 -9.37
CA THR A 229 -11.13 6.27 -10.48
C THR A 229 -9.82 5.52 -10.25
N ILE A 230 -8.85 6.16 -9.60
CA ILE A 230 -7.49 5.60 -9.43
C ILE A 230 -7.37 4.85 -8.12
N ARG A 231 -8.02 5.34 -7.04
CA ARG A 231 -7.92 4.81 -5.68
C ARG A 231 -9.28 4.71 -5.00
N PRO A 232 -10.26 3.97 -5.58
CA PRO A 232 -11.67 4.00 -5.16
C PRO A 232 -11.90 3.56 -3.71
N GLY A 233 -11.00 2.77 -3.14
CA GLY A 233 -11.07 2.31 -1.75
C GLY A 233 -10.54 3.29 -0.71
N ALA A 234 -9.91 4.40 -1.10
CA ALA A 234 -9.28 5.37 -0.21
C ALA A 234 -9.95 6.75 -0.29
N ARG A 235 -9.60 7.62 0.66
CA ARG A 235 -10.09 9.01 0.72
C ARG A 235 -8.92 9.95 0.90
N TYR A 236 -8.80 10.95 0.04
CA TYR A 236 -7.69 11.91 0.00
C TYR A 236 -7.43 12.58 1.36
N TYR A 237 -8.45 13.20 1.94
CA TYR A 237 -8.31 13.88 3.23
C TYR A 237 -8.09 12.93 4.42
N ALA A 238 -8.53 11.68 4.33
CA ALA A 238 -8.19 10.68 5.35
C ALA A 238 -6.70 10.30 5.31
N SER A 239 -6.11 10.25 4.11
CA SER A 239 -4.67 10.02 3.93
C SER A 239 -3.82 11.18 4.51
N LEU A 240 -4.24 12.43 4.33
CA LEU A 240 -3.57 13.59 4.95
C LEU A 240 -3.71 13.56 6.47
N ARG A 241 -4.92 13.32 6.98
CA ARG A 241 -5.16 13.20 8.42
C ARG A 241 -4.32 12.12 9.09
N LEU A 242 -4.07 11.02 8.40
CA LEU A 242 -3.18 9.98 8.92
C LEU A 242 -1.78 10.53 9.20
N LEU A 243 -1.22 11.33 8.29
CA LEU A 243 0.10 11.94 8.45
C LEU A 243 0.11 13.03 9.54
N GLU A 244 -0.98 13.79 9.67
CA GLU A 244 -1.19 14.74 10.77
C GLU A 244 -1.23 14.02 12.13
N GLU A 245 -1.95 12.90 12.24
CA GLU A 245 -2.03 12.09 13.48
C GLU A 245 -0.64 11.53 13.85
N VAL A 246 0.20 11.13 12.90
CA VAL A 246 1.58 10.73 13.18
C VAL A 246 2.38 11.87 13.82
N LYS A 247 2.26 13.09 13.29
CA LYS A 247 2.93 14.28 13.85
C LYS A 247 2.41 14.66 15.22
N ALA A 248 1.10 14.56 15.42
CA ALA A 248 0.47 14.83 16.71
C ALA A 248 0.93 13.82 17.78
N HIS A 249 1.12 12.55 17.41
CA HIS A 249 1.59 11.51 18.33
C HIS A 249 3.09 11.62 18.64
N ASN A 250 3.91 11.77 17.59
CA ASN A 250 5.35 11.89 17.76
C ASN A 250 5.97 12.77 16.66
N PRO A 251 6.22 14.06 16.97
CA PRO A 251 6.81 15.02 16.01
C PRO A 251 8.24 14.66 15.59
N LEU A 252 8.92 13.74 16.29
CA LEU A 252 10.26 13.29 15.95
C LEU A 252 10.28 12.27 14.80
N ILE A 253 9.18 11.58 14.55
CA ILE A 253 9.03 10.70 13.38
C ILE A 253 8.96 11.55 12.13
N PHE A 254 9.83 11.28 11.14
CA PHE A 254 9.70 11.92 9.84
C PHE A 254 8.49 11.35 9.10
N THR A 255 7.69 12.25 8.52
CA THR A 255 6.58 11.86 7.66
C THR A 255 6.98 11.97 6.20
N LYS A 256 6.54 11.00 5.40
CA LYS A 256 6.83 10.93 3.97
C LYS A 256 5.55 10.65 3.20
N SER A 257 5.44 11.21 2.00
CA SER A 257 4.35 10.91 1.08
C SER A 257 4.83 10.92 -0.37
N GLY A 258 4.03 10.34 -1.24
CA GLY A 258 4.36 10.28 -2.67
C GLY A 258 3.14 10.41 -3.55
N ILE A 259 3.37 10.89 -4.77
CA ILE A 259 2.40 10.91 -5.86
C ILE A 259 3.01 10.36 -7.14
N MET A 260 2.19 9.73 -7.93
CA MET A 260 2.51 9.35 -9.30
C MET A 260 2.02 10.44 -10.25
N LEU A 261 2.81 10.74 -11.28
CA LEU A 261 2.46 11.67 -12.34
C LEU A 261 2.22 10.92 -13.65
N GLY A 262 1.33 11.49 -14.49
CA GLY A 262 0.94 10.91 -15.77
C GLY A 262 -0.36 10.10 -15.74
N LEU A 263 -1.21 10.32 -14.73
CA LEU A 263 -2.56 9.77 -14.59
C LEU A 263 -3.65 10.75 -15.06
N GLY A 264 -3.29 11.94 -15.58
CA GLY A 264 -4.19 13.00 -16.04
C GLY A 264 -4.42 14.11 -15.02
N GLU A 265 -3.55 14.24 -14.03
CA GLU A 265 -3.50 15.37 -13.11
C GLU A 265 -3.06 16.65 -13.83
N GLN A 266 -3.60 17.79 -13.39
CA GLN A 266 -3.21 19.10 -13.88
C GLN A 266 -2.09 19.69 -13.01
N ARG A 267 -1.24 20.53 -13.59
CA ARG A 267 -0.11 21.14 -12.89
C ARG A 267 -0.49 21.84 -11.59
N LEU A 268 -1.59 22.61 -11.60
CA LEU A 268 -2.07 23.31 -10.40
C LEU A 268 -2.58 22.34 -9.33
N GLU A 269 -3.17 21.22 -9.71
CA GLU A 269 -3.60 20.17 -8.76
C GLU A 269 -2.39 19.56 -8.04
N VAL A 270 -1.28 19.32 -8.78
CA VAL A 270 -0.02 18.82 -8.18
C VAL A 270 0.54 19.83 -7.17
N HIS A 271 0.51 21.14 -7.50
CA HIS A 271 0.94 22.20 -6.57
C HIS A 271 0.06 22.23 -5.31
N GLN A 272 -1.27 22.08 -5.45
CA GLN A 272 -2.20 22.02 -4.35
C GLN A 272 -1.93 20.82 -3.45
N VAL A 273 -1.66 19.63 -4.03
CA VAL A 273 -1.28 18.44 -3.25
C VAL A 273 -0.02 18.67 -2.44
N MET A 274 0.97 19.40 -2.98
CA MET A 274 2.17 19.77 -2.21
C MET A 274 1.83 20.71 -1.06
N ASP A 275 0.90 21.68 -1.25
CA ASP A 275 0.45 22.58 -0.19
C ASP A 275 -0.31 21.82 0.89
N ASP A 276 -1.21 20.93 0.51
CA ASP A 276 -1.95 20.07 1.42
C ASP A 276 -1.02 19.17 2.25
N MET A 277 0.00 18.55 1.61
CA MET A 277 1.03 17.80 2.31
C MET A 277 1.82 18.65 3.30
N ARG A 278 2.18 19.89 2.92
CA ARG A 278 2.89 20.80 3.85
C ARG A 278 2.00 21.24 5.01
N SER A 279 0.71 21.44 4.78
CA SER A 279 -0.26 21.71 5.84
C SER A 279 -0.39 20.53 6.82
N ALA A 280 -0.26 19.30 6.34
CA ALA A 280 -0.19 18.07 7.14
C ALA A 280 1.22 17.79 7.69
N GLU A 281 2.14 18.76 7.67
CA GLU A 281 3.53 18.67 8.17
C GLU A 281 4.35 17.51 7.55
N VAL A 282 4.09 17.15 6.30
CA VAL A 282 4.87 16.12 5.60
C VAL A 282 6.29 16.62 5.35
N ASP A 283 7.29 15.87 5.82
CA ASP A 283 8.71 16.24 5.72
C ASP A 283 9.30 15.91 4.36
N PHE A 284 8.98 14.75 3.78
CA PHE A 284 9.60 14.22 2.57
C PHE A 284 8.55 13.96 1.48
N ILE A 285 8.89 14.29 0.22
CA ILE A 285 8.02 14.03 -0.92
C ILE A 285 8.74 13.25 -2.02
N THR A 286 8.05 12.25 -2.58
CA THR A 286 8.48 11.51 -3.77
C THR A 286 7.51 11.72 -4.93
N MET A 287 8.03 11.97 -6.13
CA MET A 287 7.24 12.10 -7.35
C MET A 287 7.85 11.25 -8.45
N GLY A 288 7.08 10.30 -8.99
CA GLY A 288 7.51 9.38 -10.02
C GLY A 288 6.51 9.22 -11.15
N GLN A 289 6.96 8.79 -12.33
CA GLN A 289 6.08 8.51 -13.46
C GLN A 289 5.23 7.28 -13.20
N TYR A 290 3.92 7.37 -13.37
CA TYR A 290 3.05 6.21 -13.44
C TYR A 290 3.40 5.37 -14.68
N LEU A 291 3.58 4.07 -14.48
CA LEU A 291 3.80 3.10 -15.55
C LEU A 291 2.73 2.02 -15.48
N GLN A 292 1.91 1.92 -16.51
CA GLN A 292 0.82 0.94 -16.57
C GLN A 292 1.36 -0.50 -16.51
N PRO A 293 1.04 -1.29 -15.47
CA PRO A 293 1.54 -2.66 -15.35
C PRO A 293 0.97 -3.58 -16.45
N THR A 294 -0.35 -3.57 -16.63
CA THR A 294 -1.05 -4.36 -17.65
C THR A 294 -2.17 -3.54 -18.30
N PRO A 295 -2.72 -3.95 -19.45
CA PRO A 295 -3.83 -3.26 -20.11
C PRO A 295 -5.12 -3.10 -19.27
N LYS A 296 -5.24 -3.84 -18.16
CA LYS A 296 -6.39 -3.76 -17.24
C LYS A 296 -6.30 -2.59 -16.26
N HIS A 297 -5.10 -2.06 -16.05
CA HIS A 297 -4.84 -0.94 -15.13
C HIS A 297 -5.12 0.40 -15.79
N ALA A 298 -5.15 1.46 -14.99
CA ALA A 298 -5.31 2.83 -15.47
C ALA A 298 -4.32 3.13 -16.61
N LYS A 299 -4.76 3.86 -17.62
CA LYS A 299 -3.91 4.23 -18.75
C LYS A 299 -2.88 5.27 -18.31
N VAL A 300 -1.73 5.29 -18.99
CA VAL A 300 -0.81 6.42 -18.92
C VAL A 300 -1.40 7.51 -19.81
N GLU A 301 -1.78 8.63 -19.21
CA GLU A 301 -2.31 9.80 -19.95
C GLU A 301 -1.19 10.65 -20.51
N GLU A 302 -0.06 10.76 -19.76
CA GLU A 302 1.10 11.53 -20.17
C GLU A 302 2.40 10.89 -19.68
N PHE A 303 3.45 10.90 -20.50
CA PHE A 303 4.82 10.68 -20.08
C PHE A 303 5.47 12.02 -19.73
N VAL A 304 5.48 12.35 -18.44
CA VAL A 304 6.03 13.60 -17.90
C VAL A 304 7.54 13.66 -18.14
N THR A 305 8.01 14.77 -18.69
CA THR A 305 9.43 14.91 -19.05
C THR A 305 10.33 15.06 -17.83
N PRO A 306 11.62 14.65 -17.91
CA PRO A 306 12.60 14.90 -16.84
C PRO A 306 12.70 16.37 -16.43
N LYS A 307 12.56 17.30 -17.39
CA LYS A 307 12.53 18.74 -17.13
C LYS A 307 11.34 19.17 -16.28
N ALA A 308 10.15 18.59 -16.54
CA ALA A 308 8.96 18.87 -15.74
C ALA A 308 9.11 18.29 -14.32
N PHE A 309 9.67 17.08 -14.15
CA PHE A 309 10.01 16.53 -12.83
C PHE A 309 10.98 17.43 -12.07
N ALA A 310 12.03 17.94 -12.73
CA ALA A 310 12.98 18.86 -12.12
C ALA A 310 12.30 20.15 -11.64
N ALA A 311 11.33 20.69 -12.43
CA ALA A 311 10.54 21.86 -12.06
C ALA A 311 9.64 21.58 -10.83
N TYR A 312 8.93 20.45 -10.80
CA TYR A 312 8.17 20.04 -9.61
C TYR A 312 9.06 19.87 -8.37
N GLY A 313 10.24 19.28 -8.55
CA GLY A 313 11.22 19.15 -7.47
C GLY A 313 11.71 20.49 -6.91
N ALA A 314 11.94 21.48 -7.78
CA ALA A 314 12.31 22.84 -7.36
C ALA A 314 11.19 23.52 -6.56
N ILE A 315 9.93 23.36 -7.02
CA ILE A 315 8.76 23.91 -6.33
C ILE A 315 8.57 23.24 -4.97
N ALA A 316 8.70 21.91 -4.88
CA ALA A 316 8.58 21.20 -3.62
C ALA A 316 9.64 21.67 -2.59
N ARG A 317 10.90 21.85 -3.01
CA ARG A 317 11.95 22.44 -2.15
C ARG A 317 11.59 23.86 -1.70
N ALA A 318 11.09 24.70 -2.59
CA ALA A 318 10.65 26.06 -2.25
C ALA A 318 9.46 26.07 -1.26
N LYS A 319 8.60 25.05 -1.28
CA LYS A 319 7.50 24.87 -0.31
C LYS A 319 7.98 24.32 1.04
N GLY A 320 9.28 24.01 1.22
CA GLY A 320 9.88 23.63 2.49
C GLY A 320 9.85 22.14 2.81
N PHE A 321 9.72 21.25 1.82
CA PHE A 321 10.01 19.83 2.05
C PHE A 321 11.50 19.65 2.35
N LEU A 322 11.82 18.88 3.39
CA LEU A 322 13.20 18.63 3.82
C LEU A 322 13.94 17.77 2.80
N GLN A 323 13.24 16.82 2.18
CA GLN A 323 13.77 15.97 1.12
C GLN A 323 12.77 15.84 -0.03
N VAL A 324 13.31 15.90 -1.25
CA VAL A 324 12.52 15.86 -2.49
C VAL A 324 13.18 14.95 -3.50
N ALA A 325 12.53 13.83 -3.81
CA ALA A 325 12.90 12.96 -4.92
C ALA A 325 11.86 13.10 -6.04
N ALA A 326 12.30 13.60 -7.21
CA ALA A 326 11.41 13.87 -8.33
C ALA A 326 12.10 13.52 -9.65
N SER A 327 11.79 12.34 -10.20
CA SER A 327 12.27 11.87 -11.49
C SER A 327 11.36 10.81 -12.08
N PRO A 328 11.42 10.51 -13.39
CA PRO A 328 10.57 9.49 -14.00
C PRO A 328 10.63 8.11 -13.36
N LEU A 329 11.79 7.71 -12.85
CA LEU A 329 11.98 6.40 -12.22
C LEU A 329 11.90 6.44 -10.68
N THR A 330 11.68 7.60 -10.06
CA THR A 330 11.47 7.69 -8.61
C THR A 330 10.29 6.80 -8.17
N ARG A 331 10.50 6.08 -7.09
CA ARG A 331 9.50 5.29 -6.34
C ARG A 331 9.69 5.58 -4.86
N SER A 332 8.71 5.27 -4.03
CA SER A 332 8.78 5.54 -2.58
C SER A 332 10.03 4.96 -1.91
N SER A 333 10.54 3.84 -2.40
CA SER A 333 11.73 3.16 -1.89
C SER A 333 12.93 3.17 -2.84
N TYR A 334 12.83 3.85 -4.00
CA TYR A 334 13.95 3.92 -4.95
C TYR A 334 15.04 4.82 -4.41
N HIS A 335 16.28 4.32 -4.38
CA HIS A 335 17.45 4.99 -3.77
C HIS A 335 17.26 5.35 -2.28
N ALA A 336 16.46 4.58 -1.54
CA ALA A 336 16.27 4.83 -0.11
C ALA A 336 17.59 4.84 0.68
N GLY A 337 18.57 4.01 0.28
CA GLY A 337 19.91 4.03 0.86
C GLY A 337 20.76 5.27 0.51
N ASP A 338 20.63 5.76 -0.73
CA ASP A 338 21.38 6.96 -1.17
C ASP A 338 20.87 8.22 -0.43
N ASP A 339 19.59 8.24 -0.07
CA ASP A 339 18.94 9.34 0.67
C ASP A 339 19.15 9.23 2.21
N PHE A 340 19.70 8.14 2.72
CA PHE A 340 19.83 7.88 4.15
C PHE A 340 20.66 8.97 4.88
N ALA A 341 21.78 9.41 4.31
CA ALA A 341 22.60 10.47 4.90
C ALA A 341 21.84 11.79 4.98
N ALA A 342 21.06 12.13 3.94
CA ALA A 342 20.22 13.33 3.92
C ALA A 342 19.10 13.26 4.97
N MET A 343 18.48 12.10 5.15
CA MET A 343 17.47 11.87 6.19
C MET A 343 18.05 12.03 7.60
N ARG A 344 19.23 11.46 7.86
CA ARG A 344 19.92 11.61 9.16
C ARG A 344 20.24 13.06 9.47
N THR A 345 20.82 13.79 8.51
CA THR A 345 21.12 15.23 8.65
C THR A 345 19.86 16.04 8.92
N ALA A 346 18.77 15.77 8.19
CA ALA A 346 17.50 16.44 8.39
C ALA A 346 16.87 16.15 9.76
N ARG A 347 17.00 14.92 10.27
CA ARG A 347 16.56 14.52 11.62
C ARG A 347 17.34 15.25 12.70
N GLU A 348 18.66 15.29 12.61
CA GLU A 348 19.53 16.01 13.55
C GLU A 348 19.19 17.50 13.61
N ALA A 349 18.99 18.14 12.46
CA ALA A 349 18.61 19.55 12.38
C ALA A 349 17.22 19.80 12.98
N LYS A 350 16.23 18.89 12.79
CA LYS A 350 14.90 18.99 13.38
C LYS A 350 14.98 18.89 14.92
N LEU A 351 15.67 17.89 15.44
CA LEU A 351 15.87 17.70 16.88
C LEU A 351 16.55 18.90 17.55
N ALA A 352 17.55 19.49 16.90
CA ALA A 352 18.21 20.69 17.37
C ALA A 352 17.26 21.90 17.48
N ARG A 353 16.38 22.09 16.47
CA ARG A 353 15.37 23.17 16.48
C ARG A 353 14.35 22.99 17.60
N GLU A 354 13.91 21.77 17.87
CA GLU A 354 12.91 21.48 18.90
C GLU A 354 13.50 21.68 20.30
N ARG A 355 14.75 21.25 20.53
CA ARG A 355 15.49 21.54 21.79
C ARG A 355 15.69 23.03 22.04
N ALA A 356 15.87 23.82 20.97
CA ALA A 356 16.01 25.27 21.09
C ALA A 356 14.68 26.02 21.37
N ARG A 357 13.53 25.35 21.16
CA ARG A 357 12.19 25.88 21.43
C ARG A 357 11.62 25.46 22.80
N ALA A 358 12.17 24.41 23.39
CA ALA A 358 11.80 23.91 24.73
C ALA A 358 12.62 24.62 25.81
#